data_993481f27818e5b3345ba08704461172
#
_entry.id   993481f27818e5b3345ba08704461172
#
_cell.length_a   1.000
_cell.length_b   1.000
_cell.length_c   1.000
_cell.angle_alpha   90.00
_cell.angle_beta   90.00
_cell.angle_gamma   90.00
#
_symmetry.space_group_name_H-M   'P 1'
#
loop_
_entity.id
_entity.type
_entity.pdbx_description
1 polymer ?
#
loop_
_entity_poly.entity_id
_entity_poly.type
_entity_poly.pdbx_seq_one_letter_code
_entity_poly.pdbx_strand_id
1 'polypeptide(L)'
;RRPAADDPLLSATDLSVGYPAAPVRAGLDFEIRRGRVMAVTGRNGTGKSTLALTLGGLLPPQGGRLCAQAQFAPSPRRVEPIGWRSKELLTRIATVFQDPEHQFLTGSVRDEILLGPKALRHNSTETAARADELLDRLRLSHLAHRNPYTLSGGEKRRLSVATVLITRPGLIVLDEPTFG
;
A
#
# COMPACT_ATOMS: atom_id res chain seq x y z
N ARG A 1 9.98 19.80 -11.52
CA ARG A 1 9.22 19.34 -12.69
C ARG A 1 8.02 18.53 -12.18
N ARG A 2 6.80 18.87 -12.61
CA ARG A 2 5.60 18.09 -12.26
C ARG A 2 5.77 16.71 -12.89
N PRO A 3 5.63 15.59 -12.12
CA PRO A 3 5.82 14.26 -12.70
C PRO A 3 4.79 14.03 -13.80
N ALA A 4 5.25 13.54 -14.96
CA ALA A 4 4.38 13.26 -16.08
C ALA A 4 3.52 12.01 -15.79
N ALA A 5 2.34 11.98 -16.40
CA ALA A 5 1.60 10.73 -16.49
C ALA A 5 2.48 9.74 -17.28
N ASP A 6 2.56 8.49 -16.78
CA ASP A 6 3.38 7.42 -17.37
C ASP A 6 4.86 7.40 -16.96
N ASP A 7 5.33 8.28 -16.04
CA ASP A 7 6.68 8.14 -15.48
C ASP A 7 6.81 6.80 -14.72
N PRO A 8 7.90 6.03 -14.91
CA PRO A 8 8.12 4.82 -14.12
C PRO A 8 8.31 5.16 -12.64
N LEU A 9 7.74 4.34 -11.78
CA LEU A 9 7.85 4.42 -10.32
C LEU A 9 8.78 3.36 -9.76
N LEU A 10 8.53 2.08 -10.14
CA LEU A 10 9.34 0.92 -9.76
C LEU A 10 9.72 0.14 -11.01
N SER A 11 10.89 -0.46 -10.99
CA SER A 11 11.32 -1.45 -11.98
C SER A 11 11.81 -2.72 -11.28
N ALA A 12 11.42 -3.86 -11.80
CA ALA A 12 11.90 -5.18 -11.41
C ALA A 12 12.77 -5.73 -12.52
N THR A 13 13.91 -6.31 -12.16
CA THR A 13 14.84 -6.97 -13.09
C THR A 13 15.26 -8.30 -12.51
N ASP A 14 14.96 -9.39 -13.23
CA ASP A 14 15.18 -10.78 -12.84
C ASP A 14 14.68 -11.06 -11.40
N LEU A 15 13.59 -10.39 -11.01
CA LEU A 15 13.10 -10.40 -9.65
C LEU A 15 12.61 -11.79 -9.25
N SER A 16 13.11 -12.29 -8.14
CA SER A 16 12.66 -13.51 -7.49
C SER A 16 12.00 -13.17 -6.16
N VAL A 17 10.80 -13.71 -5.92
CA VAL A 17 10.03 -13.50 -4.69
C VAL A 17 9.75 -14.81 -4.00
N GLY A 18 9.76 -14.81 -2.68
CA GLY A 18 9.57 -16.00 -1.88
C GLY A 18 10.00 -15.78 -0.44
N TYR A 19 10.07 -16.89 0.30
CA TYR A 19 10.61 -16.92 1.64
C TYR A 19 12.00 -17.57 1.62
N PRO A 20 12.87 -17.33 2.63
CA PRO A 20 14.16 -17.99 2.72
C PRO A 20 14.01 -19.51 2.57
N ALA A 21 14.72 -20.14 1.67
CA ALA A 21 14.63 -21.55 1.30
C ALA A 21 13.45 -21.99 0.39
N ALA A 22 12.52 -21.09 0.03
CA ALA A 22 11.39 -21.42 -0.83
C ALA A 22 11.04 -20.25 -1.78
N PRO A 23 11.81 -20.03 -2.87
CA PRO A 23 11.41 -19.08 -3.90
C PRO A 23 10.11 -19.56 -4.55
N VAL A 24 9.11 -18.67 -4.59
CA VAL A 24 7.77 -18.98 -5.14
C VAL A 24 7.70 -18.61 -6.61
N ARG A 25 8.41 -17.55 -7.01
CA ARG A 25 8.48 -17.08 -8.39
C ARG A 25 9.83 -16.42 -8.66
N ALA A 26 10.36 -16.62 -9.86
CA ALA A 26 11.65 -16.07 -10.29
C ALA A 26 11.55 -15.52 -11.72
N GLY A 27 12.54 -14.72 -12.12
CA GLY A 27 12.67 -14.19 -13.47
C GLY A 27 11.57 -13.19 -13.83
N LEU A 28 11.14 -12.33 -12.90
CA LEU A 28 10.12 -11.34 -13.15
C LEU A 28 10.77 -10.03 -13.62
N ASP A 29 10.42 -9.60 -14.84
CA ASP A 29 10.82 -8.32 -15.43
C ASP A 29 9.59 -7.48 -15.72
N PHE A 30 9.45 -6.32 -15.08
CA PHE A 30 8.34 -5.41 -15.30
C PHE A 30 8.64 -3.99 -14.80
N GLU A 31 7.80 -3.04 -15.22
CA GLU A 31 7.78 -1.67 -14.69
C GLU A 31 6.39 -1.29 -14.20
N ILE A 32 6.32 -0.63 -13.05
CA ILE A 32 5.11 0.02 -12.56
C ILE A 32 5.21 1.51 -12.86
N ARG A 33 4.21 2.03 -13.57
CA ARG A 33 4.19 3.40 -14.06
C ARG A 33 3.10 4.24 -13.41
N ARG A 34 3.34 5.52 -13.27
CA ARG A 34 2.39 6.48 -12.72
C ARG A 34 1.11 6.54 -13.56
N GLY A 35 -0.05 6.53 -12.89
CA GLY A 35 -1.35 6.60 -13.55
C GLY A 35 -1.75 5.34 -14.31
N ARG A 36 -0.98 4.24 -14.17
CA ARG A 36 -1.31 2.94 -14.75
C ARG A 36 -1.79 1.96 -13.67
N VAL A 37 -2.63 1.04 -14.07
CA VAL A 37 -3.04 -0.10 -13.26
C VAL A 37 -2.36 -1.34 -13.83
N MET A 38 -1.63 -2.07 -12.96
CA MET A 38 -1.06 -3.37 -13.29
C MET A 38 -1.84 -4.45 -12.54
N ALA A 39 -2.42 -5.38 -13.27
CA ALA A 39 -3.11 -6.54 -12.69
C ALA A 39 -2.18 -7.75 -12.67
N VAL A 40 -2.01 -8.36 -11.49
CA VAL A 40 -1.29 -9.62 -11.32
C VAL A 40 -2.32 -10.74 -11.19
N THR A 41 -2.36 -11.62 -12.17
CA THR A 41 -3.32 -12.72 -12.23
C THR A 41 -2.62 -14.08 -12.13
N GLY A 42 -3.33 -15.08 -11.65
CA GLY A 42 -2.81 -16.43 -11.51
C GLY A 42 -3.58 -17.24 -10.47
N ARG A 43 -3.33 -18.55 -10.44
CA ARG A 43 -3.94 -19.47 -9.46
C ARG A 43 -3.50 -19.15 -8.04
N ASN A 44 -4.25 -19.64 -7.04
CA ASN A 44 -3.85 -19.52 -5.64
C ASN A 44 -2.52 -20.23 -5.40
N GLY A 45 -1.67 -19.67 -4.53
CA GLY A 45 -0.35 -20.20 -4.23
C GLY A 45 0.76 -19.86 -5.24
N THR A 46 0.48 -19.10 -6.31
CA THR A 46 1.48 -18.72 -7.33
C THR A 46 2.37 -17.55 -6.96
N GLY A 47 2.25 -17.01 -5.73
CA GLY A 47 3.12 -15.95 -5.23
C GLY A 47 2.58 -14.53 -5.43
N LYS A 48 1.29 -14.33 -5.73
CA LYS A 48 0.69 -12.99 -5.89
C LYS A 48 0.85 -12.13 -4.63
N SER A 49 0.44 -12.66 -3.47
CA SER A 49 0.57 -11.94 -2.18
C SER A 49 2.04 -11.76 -1.78
N THR A 50 2.90 -12.74 -2.09
CA THR A 50 4.35 -12.62 -1.87
C THR A 50 4.95 -11.48 -2.71
N LEU A 51 4.55 -11.37 -3.98
CA LEU A 51 4.94 -10.26 -4.84
C LEU A 51 4.39 -8.92 -4.30
N ALA A 52 3.12 -8.90 -3.85
CA ALA A 52 2.52 -7.70 -3.24
C ALA A 52 3.31 -7.22 -2.01
N LEU A 53 3.72 -8.14 -1.12
CA LEU A 53 4.56 -7.83 0.03
C LEU A 53 5.94 -7.30 -0.38
N THR A 54 6.54 -7.88 -1.41
CA THR A 54 7.86 -7.43 -1.92
C THR A 54 7.75 -6.05 -2.55
N LEU A 55 6.72 -5.78 -3.35
CA LEU A 55 6.44 -4.45 -3.91
C LEU A 55 6.21 -3.41 -2.82
N GLY A 56 5.52 -3.80 -1.75
CA GLY A 56 5.27 -2.97 -0.56
C GLY A 56 6.51 -2.69 0.31
N GLY A 57 7.66 -3.29 -0.01
CA GLY A 57 8.87 -3.17 0.80
C GLY A 57 8.79 -3.88 2.15
N LEU A 58 7.90 -4.88 2.27
CA LEU A 58 7.63 -5.64 3.50
C LEU A 58 8.31 -7.02 3.51
N LEU A 59 8.67 -7.53 2.34
CA LEU A 59 9.38 -8.80 2.17
C LEU A 59 10.57 -8.58 1.24
N PRO A 60 11.80 -9.02 1.62
CA PRO A 60 12.97 -8.86 0.76
C PRO A 60 12.87 -9.74 -0.49
N PRO A 61 13.36 -9.27 -1.64
CA PRO A 61 13.59 -10.12 -2.79
C PRO A 61 14.48 -11.31 -2.45
N GLN A 62 14.25 -12.45 -3.08
CA GLN A 62 15.11 -13.63 -2.97
C GLN A 62 16.20 -13.66 -4.05
N GLY A 63 16.07 -12.83 -5.09
CA GLY A 63 17.03 -12.65 -6.17
C GLY A 63 16.61 -11.52 -7.08
N GLY A 64 17.50 -11.10 -7.98
CA GLY A 64 17.26 -9.96 -8.84
C GLY A 64 17.17 -8.63 -8.10
N ARG A 65 16.44 -7.68 -8.66
CA ARG A 65 16.33 -6.33 -8.09
C ARG A 65 14.92 -5.75 -8.23
N LEU A 66 14.48 -5.03 -7.21
CA LEU A 66 13.31 -4.15 -7.24
C LEU A 66 13.77 -2.74 -6.87
N CYS A 67 13.76 -1.83 -7.83
CA CYS A 67 14.28 -0.48 -7.65
C CYS A 67 13.22 0.57 -7.95
N ALA A 68 13.14 1.57 -7.09
CA ALA A 68 12.38 2.79 -7.34
C ALA A 68 13.18 3.76 -8.21
N GLN A 69 12.51 4.48 -9.08
CA GLN A 69 13.11 5.58 -9.82
C GLN A 69 13.53 6.71 -8.87
N ALA A 70 14.58 7.45 -9.22
CA ALA A 70 15.18 8.46 -8.35
C ALA A 70 14.18 9.52 -7.85
N GLN A 71 13.22 9.92 -8.70
CA GLN A 71 12.17 10.89 -8.34
C GLN A 71 11.09 10.30 -7.40
N PHE A 72 11.00 8.98 -7.28
CA PHE A 72 10.06 8.28 -6.40
C PHE A 72 10.72 7.78 -5.12
N ALA A 73 12.00 7.47 -5.16
CA ALA A 73 12.79 7.03 -4.01
C ALA A 73 12.92 8.14 -2.94
N PRO A 74 13.09 7.79 -1.64
CA PRO A 74 13.37 8.75 -0.59
C PRO A 74 14.68 9.53 -0.80
N SER A 75 15.65 8.89 -1.43
CA SER A 75 16.91 9.52 -1.86
C SER A 75 17.55 8.68 -2.98
N PRO A 76 18.48 9.25 -3.78
CA PRO A 76 19.16 8.52 -4.86
C PRO A 76 19.96 7.28 -4.41
N ARG A 77 20.31 7.20 -3.12
CA ARG A 77 21.04 6.06 -2.55
C ARG A 77 20.12 4.99 -1.95
N ARG A 78 18.82 5.25 -1.87
CA ARG A 78 17.83 4.37 -1.21
C ARG A 78 16.70 4.05 -2.19
N VAL A 79 17.06 3.35 -3.26
CA VAL A 79 16.13 3.01 -4.35
C VAL A 79 15.35 1.71 -4.08
N GLU A 80 15.80 0.85 -3.20
CA GLU A 80 15.16 -0.42 -2.89
C GLU A 80 14.09 -0.23 -1.79
N PRO A 81 12.80 -0.51 -2.04
CA PRO A 81 11.73 -0.29 -1.07
C PRO A 81 11.92 -1.02 0.26
N ILE A 82 12.54 -2.20 0.25
CA ILE A 82 12.79 -2.97 1.48
C ILE A 82 13.70 -2.21 2.48
N GLY A 83 14.53 -1.30 2.01
CA GLY A 83 15.39 -0.46 2.85
C GLY A 83 14.75 0.85 3.32
N TRP A 84 13.47 1.10 3.00
CA TRP A 84 12.81 2.34 3.37
C TRP A 84 12.26 2.29 4.79
N ARG A 85 12.26 3.45 5.46
CA ARG A 85 11.63 3.57 6.78
C ARG A 85 10.12 3.57 6.64
N SER A 86 9.41 3.13 7.66
CA SER A 86 7.93 3.09 7.67
C SER A 86 7.28 4.42 7.23
N LYS A 87 7.82 5.57 7.68
CA LYS A 87 7.31 6.90 7.28
C LYS A 87 7.53 7.19 5.79
N GLU A 88 8.57 6.66 5.19
CA GLU A 88 8.86 6.82 3.76
C GLU A 88 7.94 5.92 2.93
N LEU A 89 7.65 4.71 3.41
CA LEU A 89 6.66 3.82 2.81
C LEU A 89 5.27 4.45 2.85
N LEU A 90 4.78 4.91 4.01
CA LEU A 90 3.45 5.50 4.18
C LEU A 90 3.11 6.60 3.15
N THR A 91 4.10 7.33 2.67
CA THR A 91 3.90 8.42 1.70
C THR A 91 4.17 8.02 0.25
N ARG A 92 4.72 6.83 0.02
CA ARG A 92 5.13 6.39 -1.32
C ARG A 92 4.42 5.14 -1.78
N ILE A 93 4.45 4.08 -0.98
CA ILE A 93 3.87 2.77 -1.32
C ILE A 93 2.94 2.36 -0.18
N ALA A 94 1.65 2.31 -0.45
CA ALA A 94 0.69 1.81 0.51
C ALA A 94 0.21 0.42 0.08
N THR A 95 0.08 -0.48 1.05
CA THR A 95 -0.38 -1.86 0.81
C THR A 95 -1.68 -2.10 1.56
N VAL A 96 -2.68 -2.59 0.85
CA VAL A 96 -3.94 -3.10 1.40
C VAL A 96 -3.89 -4.62 1.34
N PHE A 97 -3.86 -5.26 2.51
CA PHE A 97 -3.77 -6.72 2.62
C PHE A 97 -5.13 -7.41 2.45
N GLN A 98 -5.09 -8.72 2.24
CA GLN A 98 -6.28 -9.55 2.06
C GLN A 98 -7.20 -9.49 3.29
N ASP A 99 -6.64 -9.59 4.50
CA ASP A 99 -7.38 -9.54 5.78
C ASP A 99 -7.19 -8.18 6.45
N PRO A 100 -8.06 -7.19 6.19
CA PRO A 100 -7.90 -5.84 6.68
C PRO A 100 -7.98 -5.72 8.20
N GLU A 101 -8.67 -6.62 8.88
CA GLU A 101 -8.84 -6.58 10.33
C GLU A 101 -7.54 -6.79 11.12
N HIS A 102 -6.54 -7.47 10.54
CA HIS A 102 -5.22 -7.61 11.17
C HIS A 102 -4.42 -6.31 11.20
N GLN A 103 -4.91 -5.25 10.56
CA GLN A 103 -4.23 -3.95 10.48
C GLN A 103 -4.81 -2.90 11.41
N PHE A 104 -6.01 -3.13 11.98
CA PHE A 104 -6.68 -2.12 12.80
C PHE A 104 -6.07 -2.05 14.20
N LEU A 105 -5.73 -0.83 14.61
CA LEU A 105 -5.00 -0.55 15.85
C LEU A 105 -5.76 0.38 16.79
N THR A 106 -6.84 1.02 16.33
CA THR A 106 -7.54 2.05 17.09
C THR A 106 -8.97 1.63 17.48
N GLY A 107 -9.56 2.39 18.39
CA GLY A 107 -10.92 2.12 18.89
C GLY A 107 -12.03 2.71 18.03
N SER A 108 -11.72 3.53 17.00
CA SER A 108 -12.73 4.12 16.12
C SER A 108 -12.28 4.13 14.67
N VAL A 109 -13.25 4.02 13.75
CA VAL A 109 -13.04 4.11 12.29
C VAL A 109 -12.32 5.41 11.91
N ARG A 110 -12.72 6.53 12.51
CA ARG A 110 -12.10 7.83 12.23
C ARG A 110 -10.65 7.90 12.70
N ASP A 111 -10.36 7.40 13.89
CA ASP A 111 -9.00 7.36 14.41
C ASP A 111 -8.10 6.43 13.61
N GLU A 112 -8.65 5.34 13.10
CA GLU A 112 -7.93 4.40 12.24
C GLU A 112 -7.46 5.10 10.95
N ILE A 113 -8.34 5.87 10.28
CA ILE A 113 -7.97 6.66 9.10
C ILE A 113 -6.87 7.67 9.45
N LEU A 114 -6.96 8.32 10.61
CA LEU A 114 -6.01 9.35 11.04
C LEU A 114 -4.68 8.81 11.57
N LEU A 115 -4.53 7.50 11.75
CA LEU A 115 -3.33 6.89 12.35
C LEU A 115 -2.07 7.18 11.52
N GLY A 116 -2.14 6.99 10.19
CA GLY A 116 -1.03 7.27 9.28
C GLY A 116 -0.57 8.73 9.33
N PRO A 117 -1.47 9.71 9.15
CA PRO A 117 -1.15 11.13 9.32
C PRO A 117 -0.57 11.48 10.69
N LYS A 118 -1.12 10.93 11.79
CA LYS A 118 -0.58 11.13 13.14
C LYS A 118 0.88 10.65 13.25
N ALA A 119 1.19 9.47 12.68
CA ALA A 119 2.55 8.93 12.65
C ALA A 119 3.52 9.81 11.84
N LEU A 120 3.02 10.50 10.82
CA LEU A 120 3.77 11.48 10.02
C LEU A 120 3.82 12.88 10.66
N ARG A 121 3.14 13.11 11.79
CA ARG A 121 2.95 14.41 12.43
C ARG A 121 2.19 15.42 11.55
N HIS A 122 1.32 14.94 10.70
CA HIS A 122 0.43 15.73 9.84
C HIS A 122 -0.94 15.90 10.50
N ASN A 123 -0.99 16.63 11.61
CA ASN A 123 -2.22 16.89 12.37
C ASN A 123 -2.73 18.30 12.04
N SER A 124 -3.29 18.48 10.85
CA SER A 124 -3.85 19.75 10.41
C SER A 124 -5.36 19.65 10.23
N THR A 125 -6.03 20.81 10.19
CA THR A 125 -7.44 20.92 9.81
C THR A 125 -7.70 20.32 8.42
N GLU A 126 -6.75 20.47 7.49
CA GLU A 126 -6.82 19.86 6.16
C GLU A 126 -6.83 18.33 6.25
N THR A 127 -6.01 17.73 7.12
CA THR A 127 -5.99 16.28 7.33
C THR A 127 -7.31 15.77 7.89
N ALA A 128 -7.91 16.51 8.85
CA ALA A 128 -9.21 16.16 9.40
C ALA A 128 -10.32 16.25 8.34
N ALA A 129 -10.36 17.33 7.57
CA ALA A 129 -11.33 17.50 6.49
C ALA A 129 -11.20 16.40 5.42
N ARG A 130 -9.95 16.00 5.07
CA ARG A 130 -9.72 14.89 4.15
C ARG A 130 -10.19 13.55 4.71
N ALA A 131 -10.05 13.31 6.02
CA ALA A 131 -10.57 12.09 6.64
C ALA A 131 -12.10 12.05 6.53
N ASP A 132 -12.77 13.20 6.77
CA ASP A 132 -14.22 13.31 6.63
C ASP A 132 -14.67 13.12 5.17
N GLU A 133 -13.95 13.67 4.19
CA GLU A 133 -14.18 13.42 2.77
C GLU A 133 -14.06 11.93 2.42
N LEU A 134 -13.04 11.24 2.92
CA LEU A 134 -12.84 9.81 2.67
C LEU A 134 -13.94 8.96 3.31
N LEU A 135 -14.35 9.32 4.54
CA LEU A 135 -15.48 8.67 5.20
C LEU A 135 -16.76 8.77 4.36
N ASP A 136 -17.04 9.94 3.82
CA ASP A 136 -18.24 10.15 2.99
C ASP A 136 -18.15 9.37 1.67
N ARG A 137 -17.07 9.54 0.91
CA ARG A 137 -16.85 8.86 -0.38
C ARG A 137 -16.90 7.34 -0.29
N LEU A 138 -16.44 6.77 0.83
CA LEU A 138 -16.44 5.33 1.08
C LEU A 138 -17.65 4.85 1.87
N ARG A 139 -18.65 5.73 2.10
CA ARG A 139 -19.90 5.44 2.81
C ARG A 139 -19.66 4.88 4.22
N LEU A 140 -18.73 5.49 4.95
CA LEU A 140 -18.35 5.12 6.33
C LEU A 140 -18.69 6.21 7.35
N SER A 141 -19.27 7.37 6.95
CA SER A 141 -19.53 8.52 7.82
C SER A 141 -20.37 8.15 9.04
N HIS A 142 -21.41 7.34 8.85
CA HIS A 142 -22.31 6.88 9.93
C HIS A 142 -21.63 5.89 10.90
N LEU A 143 -20.44 5.39 10.55
CA LEU A 143 -19.65 4.44 11.32
C LEU A 143 -18.39 5.09 11.94
N ALA A 144 -18.19 6.39 11.77
CA ALA A 144 -16.97 7.10 12.13
C ALA A 144 -16.50 6.87 13.57
N HIS A 145 -17.44 6.73 14.51
CA HIS A 145 -17.18 6.49 15.93
C HIS A 145 -17.28 5.02 16.34
N ARG A 146 -17.59 4.12 15.41
CA ARG A 146 -17.67 2.70 15.67
C ARG A 146 -16.29 2.04 15.79
N ASN A 147 -16.22 0.98 16.57
CA ASN A 147 -15.01 0.16 16.62
C ASN A 147 -14.82 -0.58 15.28
N PRO A 148 -13.64 -0.49 14.63
CA PRO A 148 -13.34 -1.14 13.35
C PRO A 148 -13.65 -2.65 13.32
N TYR A 149 -13.45 -3.34 14.44
CA TYR A 149 -13.70 -4.78 14.52
C TYR A 149 -15.18 -5.17 14.43
N THR A 150 -16.10 -4.22 14.71
CA THR A 150 -17.55 -4.47 14.62
C THR A 150 -18.14 -4.26 13.23
N LEU A 151 -17.34 -3.85 12.28
CA LEU A 151 -17.73 -3.62 10.90
C LEU A 151 -17.95 -4.93 10.15
N SER A 152 -18.81 -4.91 9.13
CA SER A 152 -18.91 -5.98 8.14
C SER A 152 -17.63 -6.09 7.31
N GLY A 153 -17.42 -7.23 6.63
CA GLY A 153 -16.23 -7.46 5.79
C GLY A 153 -16.05 -6.36 4.73
N GLY A 154 -17.12 -5.99 4.03
CA GLY A 154 -17.08 -4.92 3.04
C GLY A 154 -16.78 -3.54 3.63
N GLU A 155 -17.27 -3.24 4.85
CA GLU A 155 -16.94 -1.99 5.56
C GLU A 155 -15.48 -1.98 6.02
N LYS A 156 -14.98 -3.08 6.57
CA LYS A 156 -13.56 -3.26 6.92
C LYS A 156 -12.66 -3.05 5.71
N ARG A 157 -13.06 -3.58 4.54
CA ARG A 157 -12.32 -3.39 3.28
C ARG A 157 -12.29 -1.93 2.85
N ARG A 158 -13.44 -1.25 2.89
CA ARG A 158 -13.49 0.19 2.58
C ARG A 158 -12.66 1.02 3.57
N LEU A 159 -12.69 0.66 4.86
CA LEU A 159 -11.86 1.31 5.87
C LEU A 159 -10.36 1.12 5.56
N SER A 160 -9.90 -0.09 5.25
CA SER A 160 -8.48 -0.32 4.91
C SER A 160 -8.03 0.46 3.68
N VAL A 161 -8.92 0.68 2.71
CA VAL A 161 -8.64 1.58 1.58
C VAL A 161 -8.55 3.03 2.04
N ALA A 162 -9.44 3.49 2.95
CA ALA A 162 -9.39 4.84 3.49
C ALA A 162 -8.07 5.13 4.22
N THR A 163 -7.59 4.16 5.03
CA THR A 163 -6.34 4.32 5.81
C THR A 163 -5.10 4.48 4.95
N VAL A 164 -5.10 3.96 3.73
CA VAL A 164 -3.98 4.16 2.79
C VAL A 164 -4.16 5.40 1.92
N LEU A 165 -5.38 5.75 1.51
CA LEU A 165 -5.64 6.92 0.67
C LEU A 165 -5.40 8.26 1.39
N ILE A 166 -5.52 8.30 2.71
CA ILE A 166 -5.34 9.52 3.49
C ILE A 166 -3.93 10.12 3.34
N THR A 167 -2.90 9.30 3.22
CA THR A 167 -1.50 9.72 3.07
C THR A 167 -1.11 10.06 1.63
N ARG A 168 -2.03 9.91 0.66
CA ARG A 168 -1.80 10.20 -0.77
C ARG A 168 -0.55 9.49 -1.34
N PRO A 169 -0.43 8.17 -1.20
CA PRO A 169 0.74 7.45 -1.70
C PRO A 169 0.84 7.55 -3.22
N GLY A 170 2.05 7.46 -3.73
CA GLY A 170 2.30 7.45 -5.18
C GLY A 170 1.98 6.12 -5.85
N LEU A 171 2.00 5.03 -5.09
CA LEU A 171 1.66 3.67 -5.52
C LEU A 171 0.77 3.01 -4.45
N ILE A 172 -0.25 2.30 -4.90
CA ILE A 172 -1.09 1.46 -4.03
C ILE A 172 -1.00 0.03 -4.53
N VAL A 173 -0.67 -0.88 -3.62
CA VAL A 173 -0.66 -2.33 -3.84
C VAL A 173 -1.90 -2.90 -3.16
N LEU A 174 -2.75 -3.59 -3.92
CA LEU A 174 -3.97 -4.21 -3.42
C LEU A 174 -3.84 -5.73 -3.55
N ASP A 175 -3.90 -6.45 -2.44
CA ASP A 175 -3.93 -7.91 -2.43
C ASP A 175 -5.38 -8.38 -2.36
N GLU A 176 -5.82 -9.15 -3.37
CA GLU A 176 -7.18 -9.67 -3.54
C GLU A 176 -8.30 -8.61 -3.33
N PRO A 177 -8.35 -7.53 -4.13
CA PRO A 177 -9.25 -6.40 -3.89
C PRO A 177 -10.75 -6.72 -4.06
N THR A 178 -11.08 -7.85 -4.65
CA THR A 178 -12.46 -8.22 -5.06
C THR A 178 -13.13 -9.25 -4.15
N PHE A 179 -12.45 -9.78 -3.15
CA PHE A 179 -13.05 -10.67 -2.16
C PHE A 179 -13.63 -9.86 -0.99
N GLY A 180 -14.96 -9.93 -0.80
CA GLY A 180 -15.74 -9.28 0.26
C GLY A 180 -17.16 -8.99 -0.18
#